data_15b13bf65c47f378896ad5070d43592c
#
_entry.id   15b13bf65c47f378896ad5070d43592c
#
_cell.length_a   1.000
_cell.length_b   1.000
_cell.length_c   1.000
_cell.angle_alpha   90.00
_cell.angle_beta   90.00
_cell.angle_gamma   90.00
#
_symmetry.space_group_name_H-M   'P 1'
#
loop_
_entity.id
_entity.type
_entity.pdbx_description
1 polymer ?
#
loop_
_entity_poly.entity_id
_entity_poly.type
_entity_poly.pdbx_seq_one_letter_code
_entity_poly.pdbx_strand_id
1 'polypeptide(L)'
;LKQMMHRRGGDLSGGQQQQLAIGRALAMGPKLLILDEPTEGIQPSIIKDIGRAIQYLRNKGDMAIVLVEQYFDFAKELADDFIVMDRGQVVMAGDRASMNETDVRQRISV
;
A
#
# COMPACT_ATOMS: atom_id res chain seq x y z
N LEU A 1 5.16 6.71 15.17
CA LEU A 1 4.40 7.98 15.10
C LEU A 1 4.44 8.80 16.39
N LYS A 2 4.53 8.17 17.55
CA LYS A 2 4.60 8.93 18.82
C LYS A 2 5.73 9.94 18.85
N GLN A 3 6.88 9.58 18.30
CA GLN A 3 8.05 10.48 18.27
C GLN A 3 7.85 11.68 17.35
N MET A 4 6.88 11.62 16.44
CA MET A 4 6.62 12.63 15.43
C MET A 4 5.44 13.54 15.76
N MET A 5 4.71 13.24 16.82
CA MET A 5 3.52 14.01 17.19
C MET A 5 3.81 15.47 17.52
N HIS A 6 5.05 15.77 17.93
CA HIS A 6 5.46 17.13 18.29
C HIS A 6 6.07 17.89 17.13
N ARG A 7 6.21 17.28 15.95
CA ARG A 7 6.77 17.92 14.77
C ARG A 7 5.67 18.52 13.90
N ARG A 8 5.99 19.63 13.27
CA ARG A 8 5.10 20.18 12.23
C ARG A 8 5.10 19.27 11.02
N GLY A 9 3.96 19.15 10.33
CA GLY A 9 3.87 18.34 9.13
C GLY A 9 4.90 18.71 8.07
N GLY A 10 5.24 19.99 7.91
CA GLY A 10 6.22 20.46 6.95
C GLY A 10 7.68 20.09 7.28
N ASP A 11 7.97 19.71 8.53
CA ASP A 11 9.31 19.30 8.95
C ASP A 11 9.56 17.80 8.76
N LEU A 12 8.57 17.07 8.27
CA LEU A 12 8.65 15.62 8.10
C LEU A 12 9.14 15.26 6.69
N SER A 13 9.87 14.14 6.59
CA SER A 13 10.21 13.55 5.28
C SER A 13 8.94 13.08 4.56
N GLY A 14 9.04 12.83 3.24
CA GLY A 14 7.93 12.29 2.45
C GLY A 14 7.35 11.01 3.04
N GLY A 15 8.23 10.09 3.51
CA GLY A 15 7.79 8.84 4.14
C GLY A 15 7.09 9.06 5.46
N GLN A 16 7.60 10.00 6.27
CA GLN A 16 6.95 10.36 7.53
C GLN A 16 5.60 11.02 7.32
N GLN A 17 5.49 11.89 6.30
CA GLN A 17 4.22 12.49 5.93
C GLN A 17 3.20 11.43 5.50
N GLN A 18 3.65 10.41 4.76
CA GLN A 18 2.80 9.31 4.33
C GLN A 18 2.30 8.49 5.54
N GLN A 19 3.17 8.19 6.49
CA GLN A 19 2.78 7.49 7.72
C GLN A 19 1.77 8.30 8.53
N LEU A 20 1.96 9.60 8.59
CA LEU A 20 1.03 10.49 9.30
C LEU A 20 -0.33 10.53 8.62
N ALA A 21 -0.36 10.58 7.29
CA ALA A 21 -1.60 10.56 6.51
C ALA A 21 -2.38 9.26 6.76
N ILE A 22 -1.71 8.12 6.76
CA ILE A 22 -2.32 6.83 7.07
C ILE A 22 -2.88 6.84 8.49
N GLY A 23 -2.11 7.33 9.46
CA GLY A 23 -2.55 7.43 10.85
C GLY A 23 -3.79 8.28 11.02
N ARG A 24 -3.85 9.42 10.31
CA ARG A 24 -5.03 10.30 10.33
C ARG A 24 -6.26 9.61 9.76
N ALA A 25 -6.11 8.90 8.65
CA ALA A 25 -7.20 8.14 8.04
C ALA A 25 -7.71 7.07 9.02
N LEU A 26 -6.81 6.35 9.68
CA LEU A 26 -7.16 5.30 10.65
C LEU A 26 -7.87 5.85 11.89
N ALA A 27 -7.55 7.08 12.31
CA ALA A 27 -8.20 7.70 13.46
C ALA A 27 -9.69 7.90 13.24
N MET A 28 -10.16 7.92 12.01
CA MET A 28 -11.58 8.04 11.67
C MET A 28 -12.34 6.71 11.81
N GLY A 29 -11.65 5.59 12.09
CA GLY A 29 -12.25 4.28 12.23
C GLY A 29 -12.89 3.73 10.95
N PRO A 30 -12.21 3.78 9.80
CA PRO A 30 -12.81 3.41 8.52
C PRO A 30 -13.04 1.91 8.43
N LYS A 31 -14.06 1.52 7.64
CA LYS A 31 -14.26 0.13 7.23
C LYS A 31 -13.58 -0.19 5.90
N LEU A 32 -13.18 0.83 5.16
CA LEU A 32 -12.44 0.75 3.90
C LEU A 32 -11.32 1.77 3.91
N LEU A 33 -10.11 1.31 3.67
CA LEU A 33 -8.94 2.16 3.52
C LEU A 33 -8.42 2.01 2.08
N ILE A 34 -8.29 3.13 1.39
CA ILE A 34 -7.75 3.16 0.02
C ILE A 34 -6.39 3.84 0.07
N LEU A 35 -5.36 3.13 -0.38
CA LEU A 35 -3.99 3.63 -0.44
C LEU A 35 -3.57 3.69 -1.91
N ASP A 36 -3.28 4.90 -2.39
CA ASP A 36 -2.89 5.13 -3.78
C ASP A 36 -1.40 5.42 -3.86
N GLU A 37 -0.66 4.45 -4.36
CA GLU A 37 0.80 4.50 -4.55
C GLU A 37 1.56 4.99 -3.30
N PRO A 38 1.36 4.34 -2.13
CA PRO A 38 1.95 4.83 -0.87
C PRO A 38 3.48 4.75 -0.83
N THR A 39 4.12 4.04 -1.77
CA THR A 39 5.58 3.89 -1.81
C THR A 39 6.26 4.82 -2.78
N GLU A 40 5.51 5.58 -3.59
CA GLU A 40 6.10 6.44 -4.62
C GLU A 40 6.94 7.54 -3.98
N GLY A 41 8.22 7.63 -4.42
CA GLY A 41 9.15 8.64 -3.93
C GLY A 41 9.61 8.43 -2.48
N ILE A 42 9.37 7.25 -1.89
CA ILE A 42 9.66 6.97 -0.49
C ILE A 42 10.93 6.12 -0.36
N GLN A 43 11.70 6.36 0.70
CA GLN A 43 12.93 5.62 0.99
C GLN A 43 12.62 4.15 1.30
N PRO A 44 13.51 3.19 0.91
CA PRO A 44 13.27 1.77 1.14
C PRO A 44 12.99 1.38 2.59
N SER A 45 13.66 2.00 3.55
CA SER A 45 13.45 1.72 4.98
C SER A 45 12.04 2.07 5.42
N ILE A 46 11.51 3.19 4.91
CA ILE A 46 10.17 3.65 5.24
C ILE A 46 9.11 2.82 4.50
N ILE A 47 9.42 2.37 3.28
CA ILE A 47 8.54 1.45 2.54
C ILE A 47 8.30 0.18 3.36
N LYS A 48 9.34 -0.38 3.99
CA LYS A 48 9.19 -1.55 4.85
C LYS A 48 8.28 -1.27 6.05
N ASP A 49 8.39 -0.10 6.65
CA ASP A 49 7.53 0.29 7.77
C ASP A 49 6.07 0.44 7.34
N ILE A 50 5.84 1.04 6.18
CA ILE A 50 4.49 1.14 5.59
C ILE A 50 3.92 -0.25 5.34
N GLY A 51 4.70 -1.15 4.77
CA GLY A 51 4.30 -2.53 4.51
C GLY A 51 3.91 -3.28 5.78
N ARG A 52 4.68 -3.12 6.85
CA ARG A 52 4.37 -3.74 8.14
C ARG A 52 3.07 -3.20 8.72
N ALA A 53 2.84 -1.90 8.60
CA ALA A 53 1.60 -1.28 9.07
C ALA A 53 0.38 -1.82 8.31
N ILE A 54 0.48 -1.92 7.00
CA ILE A 54 -0.60 -2.47 6.17
C ILE A 54 -0.86 -3.94 6.52
N GLN A 55 0.21 -4.72 6.69
CA GLN A 55 0.09 -6.13 7.05
C GLN A 55 -0.58 -6.31 8.41
N TYR A 56 -0.24 -5.48 9.38
CA TYR A 56 -0.88 -5.48 10.67
C TYR A 56 -2.38 -5.23 10.55
N LEU A 57 -2.77 -4.22 9.78
CA LEU A 57 -4.18 -3.88 9.57
C LEU A 57 -4.93 -4.98 8.84
N ARG A 58 -4.30 -5.60 7.84
CA ARG A 58 -4.87 -6.73 7.11
C ARG A 58 -5.14 -7.90 8.05
N ASN A 59 -4.17 -8.25 8.89
CA ASN A 59 -4.27 -9.37 9.83
C ASN A 59 -5.30 -9.14 10.92
N LYS A 60 -5.50 -7.89 11.29
CA LYS A 60 -6.53 -7.50 12.27
C LYS A 60 -7.94 -7.76 11.74
N GLY A 61 -8.17 -7.57 10.44
CA GLY A 61 -9.36 -8.06 9.76
C GLY A 61 -10.64 -7.26 9.98
N ASP A 62 -10.57 -6.07 10.55
CA ASP A 62 -11.75 -5.25 10.82
C ASP A 62 -12.00 -4.16 9.76
N MET A 63 -11.21 -4.16 8.69
CA MET A 63 -11.40 -3.25 7.56
C MET A 63 -10.96 -3.90 6.26
N ALA A 64 -11.52 -3.44 5.15
CA ALA A 64 -11.04 -3.78 3.82
C ALA A 64 -9.98 -2.76 3.40
N ILE A 65 -8.94 -3.22 2.68
CA ILE A 65 -7.86 -2.36 2.21
C ILE A 65 -7.75 -2.52 0.70
N VAL A 66 -7.79 -1.39 -0.01
CA VAL A 66 -7.49 -1.34 -1.45
C VAL A 66 -6.14 -0.65 -1.60
N LEU A 67 -5.19 -1.37 -2.18
CA LEU A 67 -3.84 -0.87 -2.43
C LEU A 67 -3.66 -0.71 -3.93
N VAL A 68 -3.43 0.51 -4.39
CA VAL A 68 -3.07 0.81 -5.78
C VAL A 68 -1.56 1.03 -5.82
N GLU A 69 -0.83 0.18 -6.55
CA GLU A 69 0.62 0.21 -6.48
C GLU A 69 1.25 -0.33 -7.77
N GLN A 70 2.29 0.33 -8.26
CA GLN A 70 3.10 -0.14 -9.37
C GLN A 70 4.29 -0.99 -8.91
N TYR A 71 4.69 -0.83 -7.65
CA TYR A 71 5.78 -1.61 -7.07
C TYR A 71 5.27 -3.02 -6.76
N PHE A 72 5.46 -3.92 -7.71
CA PHE A 72 4.89 -5.27 -7.65
C PHE A 72 5.36 -6.06 -6.43
N ASP A 73 6.66 -6.03 -6.12
CA ASP A 73 7.20 -6.80 -4.99
C ASP A 73 6.57 -6.39 -3.66
N PHE A 74 6.26 -5.12 -3.51
CA PHE A 74 5.58 -4.60 -2.33
C PHE A 74 4.12 -5.08 -2.29
N ALA A 75 3.41 -4.93 -3.40
CA ALA A 75 1.98 -5.27 -3.47
C ALA A 75 1.73 -6.77 -3.28
N LYS A 76 2.55 -7.63 -3.88
CA LYS A 76 2.34 -9.08 -3.82
C LYS A 76 2.44 -9.64 -2.41
N GLU A 77 3.27 -9.04 -1.56
CA GLU A 77 3.44 -9.48 -0.17
C GLU A 77 2.19 -9.19 0.67
N LEU A 78 1.39 -8.22 0.26
CA LEU A 78 0.27 -7.71 1.05
C LEU A 78 -1.08 -8.17 0.52
N ALA A 79 -1.19 -8.50 -0.77
CA ALA A 79 -2.47 -8.74 -1.42
C ALA A 79 -3.03 -10.13 -1.11
N ASP A 80 -4.33 -10.19 -0.82
CA ASP A 80 -5.10 -11.44 -0.83
C ASP A 80 -5.65 -11.70 -2.23
N ASP A 81 -6.19 -10.67 -2.85
CA ASP A 81 -6.69 -10.69 -4.22
C ASP A 81 -6.00 -9.59 -5.02
N PHE A 82 -5.90 -9.75 -6.33
CA PHE A 82 -5.24 -8.77 -7.16
C PHE A 82 -6.01 -8.50 -8.45
N ILE A 83 -5.83 -7.30 -8.96
CA ILE A 83 -6.33 -6.86 -10.27
C ILE A 83 -5.17 -6.14 -10.95
N VAL A 84 -4.87 -6.53 -12.18
CA VAL A 84 -3.89 -5.82 -13.02
C VAL A 84 -4.65 -4.98 -14.03
N MET A 85 -4.36 -3.69 -14.05
CA MET A 85 -4.99 -2.75 -14.97
C MET A 85 -3.97 -2.22 -15.97
N ASP A 86 -4.41 -2.08 -17.20
CA ASP A 86 -3.64 -1.46 -18.27
C ASP A 86 -4.58 -0.58 -19.09
N ARG A 87 -4.20 0.68 -19.24
CA ARG A 87 -4.95 1.69 -20.02
C ARG A 87 -6.43 1.76 -19.61
N GLY A 88 -6.68 1.70 -18.30
CA GLY A 88 -8.04 1.80 -17.76
C GLY A 88 -8.85 0.52 -17.83
N GLN A 89 -8.25 -0.61 -18.24
CA GLN A 89 -8.93 -1.88 -18.36
C GLN A 89 -8.31 -2.93 -17.47
N VAL A 90 -9.14 -3.82 -16.92
CA VAL A 90 -8.67 -4.98 -16.16
C VAL A 90 -8.17 -6.03 -17.16
N VAL A 91 -6.88 -6.37 -17.09
CA VAL A 91 -6.24 -7.35 -17.96
C VAL A 91 -5.95 -8.68 -17.27
N MET A 92 -5.87 -8.68 -15.94
CA MET A 92 -5.74 -9.89 -15.12
C MET A 92 -6.45 -9.67 -13.79
N ALA A 93 -6.97 -10.75 -13.22
CA ALA A 93 -7.53 -10.75 -11.87
C ALA A 93 -7.44 -12.15 -11.29
N GLY A 94 -7.32 -12.25 -9.96
CA GLY A 94 -7.27 -13.52 -9.28
C GLY A 94 -6.92 -13.37 -7.82
N ASP A 95 -6.78 -14.51 -7.14
CA ASP A 95 -6.30 -14.53 -5.77
C ASP A 95 -4.79 -14.74 -5.73
N ARG A 96 -4.22 -14.69 -4.53
CA ARG A 96 -2.78 -14.85 -4.33
C ARG A 96 -2.26 -16.20 -4.84
N ALA A 97 -3.04 -17.27 -4.66
CA ALA A 97 -2.65 -18.60 -5.08
C ALA A 97 -2.58 -18.77 -6.59
N SER A 98 -3.39 -18.02 -7.34
CA SER A 98 -3.44 -18.06 -8.81
C SER A 98 -2.48 -17.08 -9.47
N MET A 99 -1.76 -16.27 -8.70
CA MET A 99 -0.87 -15.23 -9.24
C MET A 99 0.35 -15.85 -9.90
N ASN A 100 0.51 -15.61 -11.20
CA ASN A 100 1.73 -15.94 -11.93
C ASN A 100 2.60 -14.67 -12.01
N GLU A 101 3.71 -14.68 -11.26
CA GLU A 101 4.57 -13.49 -11.17
C GLU A 101 5.13 -13.06 -12.51
N THR A 102 5.51 -13.98 -13.37
CA THR A 102 6.06 -13.68 -14.68
C THR A 102 5.03 -12.94 -15.53
N ASP A 103 3.79 -13.45 -15.57
CA ASP A 103 2.73 -12.85 -16.36
C ASP A 103 2.38 -11.45 -15.83
N VAL A 104 2.29 -11.29 -14.50
CA VAL A 104 1.99 -9.99 -13.89
C VAL A 104 3.11 -9.00 -14.22
N ARG A 105 4.38 -9.39 -14.06
CA ARG A 105 5.51 -8.51 -14.35
C ARG A 105 5.53 -8.05 -15.81
N GLN A 106 5.21 -8.94 -16.74
CA GLN A 106 5.14 -8.59 -18.17
C GLN A 106 4.04 -7.56 -18.43
N ARG A 107 2.91 -7.63 -17.72
CA ARG A 107 1.79 -6.70 -17.90
C ARG A 107 2.07 -5.32 -17.34
N ILE A 108 2.87 -5.21 -16.27
CA ILE A 108 3.15 -3.94 -15.61
C ILE A 108 4.49 -3.32 -16.03
N SER A 109 5.36 -4.06 -16.71
CA SER A 109 6.68 -3.60 -17.17
C SER A 109 6.57 -2.99 -18.57
N VAL A 110 6.04 -1.80 -18.67
CA VAL A 110 5.86 -1.16 -19.98
C VAL A 110 6.76 0.06 -20.11
#